data_b5e24e5b6d174e9df916d9a20a081171
#
_entry.id   b5e24e5b6d174e9df916d9a20a081171
#
_cell.length_a   1.000
_cell.length_b   1.000
_cell.length_c   1.000
_cell.angle_alpha   90.00
_cell.angle_beta   90.00
_cell.angle_gamma   90.00
#
_symmetry.space_group_name_H-M   'P 1'
#
loop_
_entity.id
_entity.type
_entity.pdbx_description
1 polymer ?
#
loop_
_entity_poly.entity_id
_entity_poly.type
_entity_poly.pdbx_seq_one_letter_code
_entity_poly.pdbx_strand_id
1 'polypeptide(L)'
;GGEVLWSHPAPASDATLLPSGNVLMALYPHGDFPGGGVLEVDRAGEVVFSWKATQDEVSTAQLTGDGRILVNESGPNPRLLELNRAGEIELQVPLSCQKSNPHMQTRMVRKLANGNYLAPHLLDFAVLEYDPEGNVVRRIPTDERGQDRRDWPFTAIRLRGGNTLIGCTNGNRVIEVDAAGKIVWQLTNEDLPSPLIDDACGVQRLPNGNTVITSYHAAPGAVHLLEVTHDKRVVWTLALQSAGIHHFQVLTTNGRALAGPPLR
;
A
#
# COMPACT_ATOMS: atom_id res chain seq x y z
N GLY A 1 11.21 -21.70 -3.84
CA GLY A 1 10.25 -21.74 -4.93
C GLY A 1 8.91 -21.26 -4.43
N GLY A 2 8.20 -20.45 -5.18
CA GLY A 2 6.87 -19.96 -4.82
C GLY A 2 5.81 -20.90 -5.40
N GLU A 3 5.19 -21.72 -4.55
CA GLU A 3 3.98 -22.44 -4.91
C GLU A 3 2.78 -21.52 -4.77
N VAL A 4 1.90 -21.46 -5.79
CA VAL A 4 0.64 -20.73 -5.72
C VAL A 4 -0.39 -21.63 -5.05
N LEU A 5 -0.80 -21.28 -3.83
CA LEU A 5 -1.77 -22.06 -3.04
C LEU A 5 -3.23 -21.64 -3.32
N TRP A 6 -3.44 -20.41 -3.77
CA TRP A 6 -4.76 -19.85 -4.09
C TRP A 6 -4.59 -18.64 -5.01
N SER A 7 -5.56 -18.43 -5.90
CA SER A 7 -5.61 -17.27 -6.78
C SER A 7 -7.05 -16.84 -7.03
N HIS A 8 -7.24 -15.56 -7.33
CA HIS A 8 -8.51 -14.99 -7.73
C HIS A 8 -8.32 -14.15 -9.01
N PRO A 9 -9.22 -14.23 -9.99
CA PRO A 9 -9.04 -13.59 -11.30
C PRO A 9 -9.26 -12.08 -11.31
N ALA A 10 -9.85 -11.49 -10.25
CA ALA A 10 -10.14 -10.06 -10.23
C ALA A 10 -8.84 -9.23 -10.22
N PRO A 11 -8.77 -8.13 -11.02
CA PRO A 11 -7.61 -7.26 -11.08
C PRO A 11 -7.53 -6.40 -9.82
N ALA A 12 -6.82 -6.87 -8.81
CA ALA A 12 -6.68 -6.19 -7.53
C ALA A 12 -5.46 -5.26 -7.49
N SER A 13 -5.63 -4.07 -6.94
CA SER A 13 -4.55 -3.13 -6.60
C SER A 13 -4.01 -3.36 -5.19
N ASP A 14 -4.87 -3.75 -4.26
CA ASP A 14 -4.54 -4.12 -2.87
C ASP A 14 -5.29 -5.40 -2.49
N ALA A 15 -4.68 -6.27 -1.72
CA ALA A 15 -5.30 -7.48 -1.22
C ALA A 15 -4.79 -7.85 0.17
N THR A 16 -5.71 -8.24 1.05
CA THR A 16 -5.40 -8.59 2.45
C THR A 16 -6.08 -9.89 2.84
N LEU A 17 -5.30 -10.84 3.36
CA LEU A 17 -5.85 -11.98 4.06
C LEU A 17 -6.34 -11.52 5.44
N LEU A 18 -7.63 -11.66 5.68
CA LEU A 18 -8.29 -11.30 6.93
C LEU A 18 -8.13 -12.41 8.00
N PRO A 19 -8.31 -12.08 9.30
CA PRO A 19 -8.33 -13.09 10.36
C PRO A 19 -9.42 -14.17 10.19
N SER A 20 -10.50 -13.87 9.47
CA SER A 20 -11.55 -14.83 9.09
C SER A 20 -11.06 -15.91 8.12
N GLY A 21 -9.93 -15.68 7.43
CA GLY A 21 -9.46 -16.49 6.31
C GLY A 21 -9.94 -15.99 4.95
N ASN A 22 -10.83 -15.00 4.89
CA ASN A 22 -11.27 -14.36 3.66
C ASN A 22 -10.19 -13.44 3.10
N VAL A 23 -10.29 -13.09 1.82
CA VAL A 23 -9.42 -12.10 1.17
C VAL A 23 -10.23 -10.87 0.82
N LEU A 24 -9.84 -9.71 1.37
CA LEU A 24 -10.38 -8.40 1.04
C LEU A 24 -9.50 -7.78 -0.04
N MET A 25 -10.11 -7.30 -1.12
CA MET A 25 -9.43 -6.75 -2.30
C MET A 25 -9.97 -5.37 -2.66
N ALA A 26 -9.09 -4.46 -3.03
CA ALA A 26 -9.43 -3.26 -3.81
C ALA A 26 -9.25 -3.59 -5.29
N LEU A 27 -10.28 -3.33 -6.08
CA LEU A 27 -10.32 -3.70 -7.49
C LEU A 27 -10.12 -2.50 -8.40
N TYR A 28 -9.29 -2.68 -9.43
CA TYR A 28 -9.24 -1.75 -10.56
C TYR A 28 -10.54 -1.76 -11.36
N PRO A 29 -10.81 -0.71 -12.15
CA PRO A 29 -11.92 -0.68 -13.08
C PRO A 29 -11.92 -1.90 -14.01
N HIS A 30 -13.02 -2.66 -14.00
CA HIS A 30 -13.25 -3.81 -14.89
C HIS A 30 -14.69 -4.25 -14.85
N GLY A 31 -15.20 -4.89 -15.90
CA GLY A 31 -16.48 -5.60 -15.94
C GLY A 31 -17.62 -4.92 -15.14
N ASP A 32 -18.08 -5.59 -14.10
CA ASP A 32 -19.13 -5.08 -13.20
C ASP A 32 -18.72 -3.95 -12.26
N PHE A 33 -17.44 -3.58 -12.26
CA PHE A 33 -16.84 -2.53 -11.42
C PHE A 33 -16.21 -1.44 -12.31
N PRO A 34 -17.00 -0.62 -13.01
CA PRO A 34 -16.48 0.34 -14.00
C PRO A 34 -15.59 1.44 -13.38
N GLY A 35 -15.77 1.77 -12.10
CA GLY A 35 -14.91 2.68 -11.33
C GLY A 35 -14.00 1.95 -10.33
N GLY A 36 -13.86 0.63 -10.48
CA GLY A 36 -13.26 -0.19 -9.45
C GLY A 36 -14.22 -0.46 -8.28
N GLY A 37 -13.70 -0.97 -7.18
CA GLY A 37 -14.52 -1.26 -6.01
C GLY A 37 -13.79 -2.10 -4.96
N VAL A 38 -14.58 -2.68 -4.08
CA VAL A 38 -14.10 -3.58 -3.03
C VAL A 38 -14.80 -4.93 -3.15
N LEU A 39 -14.02 -5.99 -2.99
CA LEU A 39 -14.51 -7.36 -2.97
C LEU A 39 -13.90 -8.10 -1.79
N GLU A 40 -14.73 -8.80 -1.01
CA GLU A 40 -14.27 -9.80 -0.04
C GLU A 40 -14.78 -11.17 -0.50
N VAL A 41 -13.87 -12.12 -0.60
CA VAL A 41 -14.19 -13.50 -0.97
C VAL A 41 -13.68 -14.45 0.10
N ASP A 42 -14.37 -15.58 0.25
CA ASP A 42 -13.88 -16.69 1.06
C ASP A 42 -12.87 -17.57 0.29
N ARG A 43 -12.40 -18.65 0.91
CA ARG A 43 -11.45 -19.57 0.29
C ARG A 43 -12.03 -20.40 -0.87
N ALA A 44 -13.35 -20.53 -0.95
CA ALA A 44 -14.02 -21.17 -2.08
C ALA A 44 -14.20 -20.21 -3.27
N GLY A 45 -13.97 -18.89 -3.05
CA GLY A 45 -14.18 -17.83 -4.03
C GLY A 45 -15.58 -17.24 -3.99
N GLU A 46 -16.39 -17.61 -3.00
CA GLU A 46 -17.73 -17.04 -2.83
C GLU A 46 -17.65 -15.60 -2.30
N VAL A 47 -18.48 -14.72 -2.85
CA VAL A 47 -18.52 -13.30 -2.49
C VAL A 47 -19.19 -13.12 -1.13
N VAL A 48 -18.45 -12.59 -0.16
CA VAL A 48 -18.91 -12.27 1.19
C VAL A 48 -19.33 -10.81 1.33
N PHE A 49 -18.63 -9.91 0.60
CA PHE A 49 -18.92 -8.48 0.55
C PHE A 49 -18.53 -7.95 -0.81
N SER A 50 -19.31 -7.02 -1.34
CA SER A 50 -18.95 -6.26 -2.52
C SER A 50 -19.47 -4.83 -2.44
N TRP A 51 -18.68 -3.88 -2.95
CA TRP A 51 -19.04 -2.48 -3.07
C TRP A 51 -18.47 -1.91 -4.36
N LYS A 52 -19.27 -1.16 -5.10
CA LYS A 52 -18.87 -0.53 -6.37
C LYS A 52 -18.55 0.93 -6.15
N ALA A 53 -17.43 1.37 -6.68
CA ALA A 53 -17.05 2.78 -6.65
C ALA A 53 -18.03 3.66 -7.46
N THR A 54 -18.09 4.92 -7.07
CA THR A 54 -18.91 5.95 -7.72
C THR A 54 -18.07 6.93 -8.56
N GLN A 55 -16.74 6.79 -8.49
CA GLN A 55 -15.77 7.57 -9.26
C GLN A 55 -14.88 6.64 -10.12
N ASP A 56 -13.67 7.08 -10.46
CA ASP A 56 -12.89 6.48 -11.55
C ASP A 56 -12.04 5.29 -11.13
N GLU A 57 -11.55 5.25 -9.87
CA GLU A 57 -10.64 4.20 -9.41
C GLU A 57 -10.65 4.01 -7.89
N VAL A 58 -10.45 2.76 -7.46
CA VAL A 58 -10.18 2.36 -6.07
C VAL A 58 -8.82 1.69 -5.99
N SER A 59 -7.95 2.12 -5.06
CA SER A 59 -6.61 1.54 -4.90
C SER A 59 -6.32 0.95 -3.52
N THR A 60 -7.21 1.16 -2.55
CA THR A 60 -7.07 0.67 -1.17
C THR A 60 -8.35 0.04 -0.68
N ALA A 61 -8.23 -1.11 0.00
CA ALA A 61 -9.26 -1.68 0.86
C ALA A 61 -8.62 -2.19 2.15
N GLN A 62 -9.01 -1.62 3.30
CA GLN A 62 -8.51 -2.03 4.60
C GLN A 62 -9.66 -2.31 5.56
N LEU A 63 -9.69 -3.51 6.16
CA LEU A 63 -10.56 -3.76 7.32
C LEU A 63 -9.97 -3.01 8.51
N THR A 64 -10.74 -2.11 9.10
CA THR A 64 -10.36 -1.32 10.26
C THR A 64 -10.63 -2.07 11.57
N GLY A 65 -10.03 -1.63 12.67
CA GLY A 65 -10.16 -2.31 13.96
C GLY A 65 -11.58 -2.30 14.53
N ASP A 66 -12.44 -1.38 14.09
CA ASP A 66 -13.86 -1.26 14.44
C ASP A 66 -14.79 -2.00 13.44
N GLY A 67 -14.23 -2.77 12.51
CA GLY A 67 -14.98 -3.63 11.60
C GLY A 67 -15.51 -2.94 10.33
N ARG A 68 -15.19 -1.67 10.11
CA ARG A 68 -15.47 -0.95 8.87
C ARG A 68 -14.47 -1.30 7.78
N ILE A 69 -14.76 -0.89 6.56
CA ILE A 69 -13.86 -1.00 5.42
C ILE A 69 -13.45 0.40 4.98
N LEU A 70 -12.16 0.74 5.17
CA LEU A 70 -11.58 1.95 4.60
C LEU A 70 -11.34 1.74 3.10
N VAL A 71 -11.78 2.70 2.29
CA VAL A 71 -11.62 2.73 0.83
C VAL A 71 -11.15 4.12 0.44
N ASN A 72 -10.24 4.22 -0.54
CA ASN A 72 -10.02 5.48 -1.24
C ASN A 72 -10.70 5.44 -2.61
N GLU A 73 -11.41 6.47 -2.97
CA GLU A 73 -11.87 6.73 -4.34
C GLU A 73 -11.06 7.86 -4.96
N SER A 74 -10.46 7.58 -6.10
CA SER A 74 -9.81 8.56 -6.98
C SER A 74 -10.74 8.96 -8.11
N GLY A 75 -10.64 10.21 -8.57
CA GLY A 75 -11.50 10.76 -9.61
C GLY A 75 -11.66 12.28 -9.48
N PRO A 76 -12.77 12.86 -10.00
CA PRO A 76 -13.01 14.30 -9.91
C PRO A 76 -13.10 14.86 -8.49
N ASN A 77 -13.53 14.04 -7.53
CA ASN A 77 -13.65 14.40 -6.11
C ASN A 77 -12.99 13.34 -5.23
N PRO A 78 -11.63 13.26 -5.23
CA PRO A 78 -10.91 12.22 -4.50
C PRO A 78 -11.22 12.28 -3.00
N ARG A 79 -11.43 11.10 -2.40
CA ARG A 79 -11.89 10.99 -1.02
C ARG A 79 -11.54 9.65 -0.38
N LEU A 80 -11.54 9.63 0.95
CA LEU A 80 -11.58 8.41 1.74
C LEU A 80 -13.02 8.15 2.19
N LEU A 81 -13.37 6.88 2.25
CA LEU A 81 -14.67 6.41 2.74
C LEU A 81 -14.44 5.34 3.80
N GLU A 82 -15.26 5.37 4.85
CA GLU A 82 -15.45 4.21 5.71
C GLU A 82 -16.84 3.63 5.47
N LEU A 83 -16.87 2.37 5.04
CA LEU A 83 -18.09 1.64 4.76
C LEU A 83 -18.40 0.70 5.92
N ASN A 84 -19.69 0.58 6.27
CA ASN A 84 -20.13 -0.51 7.12
C ASN A 84 -20.24 -1.83 6.32
N ARG A 85 -20.59 -2.93 7.00
CA ARG A 85 -20.71 -4.25 6.35
C ARG A 85 -21.97 -4.41 5.47
N ALA A 86 -22.87 -3.42 5.45
CA ALA A 86 -23.97 -3.32 4.48
C ALA A 86 -23.58 -2.56 3.21
N GLY A 87 -22.36 -1.97 3.17
CA GLY A 87 -21.88 -1.15 2.04
C GLY A 87 -22.32 0.32 2.11
N GLU A 88 -22.87 0.76 3.24
CA GLU A 88 -23.27 2.15 3.46
C GLU A 88 -22.06 2.98 3.89
N ILE A 89 -21.97 4.21 3.38
CA ILE A 89 -20.90 5.16 3.74
C ILE A 89 -21.23 5.78 5.09
N GLU A 90 -20.42 5.51 6.10
CA GLU A 90 -20.54 6.08 7.44
C GLU A 90 -19.64 7.30 7.67
N LEU A 91 -18.54 7.39 6.92
CA LEU A 91 -17.62 8.53 6.99
C LEU A 91 -17.06 8.80 5.61
N GLN A 92 -16.88 10.10 5.30
CA GLN A 92 -16.23 10.58 4.10
C GLN A 92 -15.26 11.69 4.45
N VAL A 93 -14.01 11.56 3.97
CA VAL A 93 -12.94 12.56 4.12
C VAL A 93 -12.49 13.00 2.72
N PRO A 94 -12.68 14.26 2.33
CA PRO A 94 -12.19 14.77 1.05
C PRO A 94 -10.67 14.83 1.05
N LEU A 95 -10.05 14.50 -0.10
CA LEU A 95 -8.62 14.57 -0.28
C LEU A 95 -8.22 15.77 -1.14
N SER A 96 -7.21 16.49 -0.71
CA SER A 96 -6.67 17.67 -1.42
C SER A 96 -5.48 17.29 -2.33
N CYS A 97 -5.66 16.34 -3.25
CA CYS A 97 -4.62 15.93 -4.21
C CYS A 97 -4.79 16.57 -5.58
N GLN A 98 -3.72 16.59 -6.38
CA GLN A 98 -3.80 16.99 -7.78
C GLN A 98 -4.76 16.07 -8.55
N LYS A 99 -5.64 16.66 -9.37
CA LYS A 99 -6.77 15.96 -9.99
C LYS A 99 -6.55 15.53 -11.45
N SER A 100 -5.35 15.76 -11.98
CA SER A 100 -5.05 15.58 -13.41
C SER A 100 -5.11 14.13 -13.88
N ASN A 101 -4.88 13.17 -12.99
CA ASN A 101 -4.88 11.75 -13.30
C ASN A 101 -5.36 10.94 -12.07
N PRO A 102 -6.55 10.33 -12.12
CA PRO A 102 -7.08 9.53 -11.00
C PRO A 102 -6.11 8.47 -10.50
N HIS A 103 -5.43 7.78 -11.42
CA HIS A 103 -4.45 6.74 -11.09
C HIS A 103 -3.26 7.25 -10.25
N MET A 104 -2.94 8.54 -10.37
CA MET A 104 -1.79 9.17 -9.72
C MET A 104 -2.18 10.06 -8.53
N GLN A 105 -3.45 10.04 -8.11
CA GLN A 105 -3.90 10.87 -6.99
C GLN A 105 -3.39 10.36 -5.66
N THR A 106 -3.84 9.17 -5.25
CA THR A 106 -3.44 8.55 -3.98
C THR A 106 -3.39 7.04 -4.09
N ARG A 107 -2.52 6.41 -3.28
CA ARG A 107 -2.34 4.96 -3.21
C ARG A 107 -2.28 4.51 -1.75
N MET A 108 -2.52 3.25 -1.49
CA MET A 108 -2.27 2.53 -0.23
C MET A 108 -2.54 3.34 1.05
N VAL A 109 -3.70 3.98 1.12
CA VAL A 109 -4.13 4.73 2.31
C VAL A 109 -4.31 3.78 3.49
N ARG A 110 -3.96 4.22 4.70
CA ARG A 110 -4.10 3.42 5.93
C ARG A 110 -4.71 4.24 7.06
N LYS A 111 -5.68 3.65 7.78
CA LYS A 111 -6.18 4.19 9.05
C LYS A 111 -5.15 3.93 10.15
N LEU A 112 -4.82 4.96 10.90
CA LEU A 112 -3.87 4.90 12.01
C LEU A 112 -4.60 4.57 13.34
N ALA A 113 -3.83 4.12 14.33
CA ALA A 113 -4.38 3.79 15.66
C ALA A 113 -4.99 5.00 16.39
N ASN A 114 -4.57 6.23 16.06
CA ASN A 114 -5.13 7.47 16.59
C ASN A 114 -6.42 7.92 15.90
N GLY A 115 -6.90 7.17 14.90
CA GLY A 115 -8.09 7.47 14.12
C GLY A 115 -7.82 8.28 12.84
N ASN A 116 -6.63 8.84 12.66
CA ASN A 116 -6.24 9.58 11.47
C ASN A 116 -5.99 8.64 10.27
N TYR A 117 -5.83 9.23 9.09
CA TYR A 117 -5.57 8.54 7.82
C TYR A 117 -4.24 8.98 7.25
N LEU A 118 -3.39 8.02 6.92
CA LEU A 118 -2.11 8.25 6.24
C LEU A 118 -2.31 8.00 4.74
N ALA A 119 -2.22 9.06 3.95
CA ALA A 119 -2.52 9.05 2.51
C ALA A 119 -1.29 9.48 1.68
N PRO A 120 -0.67 8.56 0.92
CA PRO A 120 0.34 8.92 -0.07
C PRO A 120 -0.32 9.68 -1.24
N HIS A 121 0.19 10.87 -1.55
CA HIS A 121 -0.21 11.70 -2.69
C HIS A 121 0.93 11.74 -3.71
N LEU A 122 0.80 10.97 -4.80
CA LEU A 122 1.90 10.73 -5.72
C LEU A 122 2.40 12.03 -6.36
N LEU A 123 1.52 12.74 -7.08
CA LEU A 123 1.88 13.95 -7.83
C LEU A 123 2.13 15.16 -6.93
N ASP A 124 1.75 15.11 -5.66
CA ASP A 124 2.07 16.13 -4.65
C ASP A 124 3.40 15.86 -3.95
N PHE A 125 4.06 14.74 -4.28
CA PHE A 125 5.32 14.30 -3.68
C PHE A 125 5.28 14.34 -2.15
N ALA A 126 4.19 13.85 -1.57
CA ALA A 126 4.01 13.90 -0.13
C ALA A 126 3.11 12.79 0.39
N VAL A 127 3.39 12.37 1.60
CA VAL A 127 2.42 11.64 2.41
C VAL A 127 1.72 12.63 3.33
N LEU A 128 0.39 12.67 3.27
CA LEU A 128 -0.43 13.51 4.13
C LEU A 128 -1.11 12.67 5.21
N GLU A 129 -1.17 13.19 6.42
CA GLU A 129 -2.00 12.65 7.50
C GLU A 129 -3.22 13.54 7.66
N TYR A 130 -4.40 12.95 7.54
CA TYR A 130 -5.69 13.62 7.70
C TYR A 130 -6.32 13.20 9.02
N ASP A 131 -6.98 14.13 9.71
CA ASP A 131 -7.93 13.78 10.76
C ASP A 131 -9.28 13.32 10.16
N PRO A 132 -10.20 12.76 10.96
CA PRO A 132 -11.53 12.36 10.47
C PRO A 132 -12.39 13.51 9.93
N GLU A 133 -12.10 14.77 10.32
CA GLU A 133 -12.77 15.99 9.85
C GLU A 133 -12.23 16.47 8.49
N GLY A 134 -11.13 15.87 7.99
CA GLY A 134 -10.53 16.18 6.69
C GLY A 134 -9.46 17.26 6.74
N ASN A 135 -8.99 17.65 7.93
CA ASN A 135 -7.87 18.58 8.06
C ASN A 135 -6.55 17.83 7.87
N VAL A 136 -5.61 18.45 7.15
CA VAL A 136 -4.23 17.95 7.07
C VAL A 136 -3.49 18.31 8.35
N VAL A 137 -3.21 17.31 9.19
CA VAL A 137 -2.51 17.47 10.46
C VAL A 137 -1.00 17.26 10.33
N ARG A 138 -0.55 16.62 9.23
CA ARG A 138 0.87 16.42 8.96
C ARG A 138 1.12 16.26 7.46
N ARG A 139 2.26 16.79 6.98
CA ARG A 139 2.80 16.59 5.63
C ARG A 139 4.23 16.05 5.73
N ILE A 140 4.53 14.98 5.00
CA ILE A 140 5.87 14.41 4.87
C ILE A 140 6.24 14.50 3.38
N PRO A 141 7.11 15.42 2.97
CA PRO A 141 7.55 15.54 1.59
C PRO A 141 8.47 14.38 1.20
N THR A 142 8.48 14.03 -0.09
CA THR A 142 9.36 13.00 -0.67
C THR A 142 10.22 13.53 -1.81
N ASP A 143 10.13 14.83 -2.13
CA ASP A 143 10.82 15.48 -3.24
C ASP A 143 12.14 16.19 -2.85
N GLU A 144 12.73 15.85 -1.71
CA GLU A 144 13.96 16.50 -1.24
C GLU A 144 15.17 16.26 -2.15
N ARG A 145 15.11 15.23 -3.04
CA ARG A 145 16.11 14.98 -4.10
C ARG A 145 15.80 15.72 -5.41
N GLY A 146 14.73 16.52 -5.45
CA GLY A 146 14.18 17.15 -6.65
C GLY A 146 13.11 16.31 -7.32
N GLN A 147 12.11 16.99 -7.91
CA GLN A 147 10.95 16.33 -8.53
C GLN A 147 11.29 15.49 -9.76
N ASP A 148 12.41 15.76 -10.43
CA ASP A 148 12.92 14.96 -11.55
C ASP A 148 13.25 13.51 -11.15
N ARG A 149 13.51 13.25 -9.87
CA ARG A 149 13.75 11.91 -9.34
C ARG A 149 12.47 11.08 -9.22
N ARG A 150 11.30 11.72 -9.30
CA ARG A 150 9.98 11.07 -9.23
C ARG A 150 9.81 10.17 -8.01
N ASP A 151 10.28 10.63 -6.85
CA ASP A 151 10.07 9.94 -5.56
C ASP A 151 8.59 10.00 -5.15
N TRP A 152 7.70 9.45 -6.00
CA TRP A 152 6.27 9.43 -5.75
C TRP A 152 5.94 8.46 -4.63
N PRO A 153 5.36 8.91 -3.51
CA PRO A 153 5.01 8.00 -2.42
C PRO A 153 3.87 7.09 -2.85
N PHE A 154 4.08 5.79 -2.81
CA PHE A 154 3.07 4.79 -3.16
C PHE A 154 2.46 4.14 -1.92
N THR A 155 3.29 3.66 -1.00
CA THR A 155 2.91 3.09 0.29
C THR A 155 3.52 3.89 1.41
N ALA A 156 2.74 4.17 2.45
CA ALA A 156 3.23 4.76 3.70
C ALA A 156 2.70 3.98 4.90
N ILE A 157 3.58 3.66 5.84
CA ILE A 157 3.26 2.85 7.01
C ILE A 157 3.75 3.57 8.26
N ARG A 158 2.87 3.79 9.25
CA ARG A 158 3.29 4.25 10.57
C ARG A 158 3.86 3.06 11.34
N LEU A 159 5.15 3.13 11.66
CA LEU A 159 5.85 2.15 12.47
C LEU A 159 5.49 2.30 13.95
N ARG A 160 5.67 1.24 14.73
CA ARG A 160 5.37 1.23 16.19
C ARG A 160 6.15 2.30 16.98
N GLY A 161 7.34 2.67 16.50
CA GLY A 161 8.17 3.73 17.09
C GLY A 161 7.75 5.16 16.72
N GLY A 162 6.70 5.33 15.91
CA GLY A 162 6.21 6.65 15.48
C GLY A 162 6.80 7.15 14.15
N ASN A 163 7.86 6.54 13.65
CA ASN A 163 8.42 6.84 12.32
C ASN A 163 7.45 6.39 11.22
N THR A 164 7.61 6.95 10.02
CA THR A 164 6.84 6.57 8.83
C THR A 164 7.78 5.97 7.80
N LEU A 165 7.50 4.72 7.40
CA LEU A 165 8.20 4.03 6.31
C LEU A 165 7.44 4.30 5.01
N ILE A 166 8.14 4.72 3.95
CA ILE A 166 7.54 5.14 2.67
C ILE A 166 8.24 4.46 1.52
N GLY A 167 7.48 3.76 0.67
CA GLY A 167 7.93 3.27 -0.63
C GLY A 167 7.70 4.34 -1.69
N CYS A 168 8.77 4.73 -2.40
CA CYS A 168 8.73 5.74 -3.45
C CYS A 168 8.85 5.06 -4.82
N THR A 169 7.70 4.92 -5.50
CA THR A 169 7.65 4.39 -6.85
C THR A 169 8.34 5.33 -7.83
N ASN A 170 8.82 4.82 -8.98
CA ASN A 170 9.66 5.52 -9.95
C ASN A 170 11.00 6.07 -9.41
N GLY A 171 11.06 6.49 -8.16
CA GLY A 171 12.29 6.91 -7.50
C GLY A 171 13.20 5.75 -7.09
N ASN A 172 12.73 4.51 -7.17
CA ASN A 172 13.45 3.29 -6.77
C ASN A 172 14.04 3.39 -5.37
N ARG A 173 13.23 3.88 -4.42
CA ARG A 173 13.68 4.28 -3.10
C ARG A 173 12.68 3.92 -2.02
N VAL A 174 13.20 3.54 -0.86
CA VAL A 174 12.43 3.42 0.38
C VAL A 174 13.07 4.34 1.43
N ILE A 175 12.24 5.11 2.15
CA ILE A 175 12.69 6.00 3.22
C ILE A 175 11.94 5.72 4.51
N GLU A 176 12.62 5.94 5.65
CA GLU A 176 12.00 6.02 6.96
C GLU A 176 12.18 7.43 7.51
N VAL A 177 11.08 8.07 7.89
CA VAL A 177 11.04 9.47 8.32
C VAL A 177 10.56 9.52 9.77
N ASP A 178 11.27 10.24 10.64
CA ASP A 178 10.91 10.41 12.04
C ASP A 178 9.74 11.39 12.25
N ALA A 179 9.34 11.59 13.50
CA ALA A 179 8.25 12.50 13.85
C ALA A 179 8.55 13.96 13.49
N ALA A 180 9.83 14.36 13.45
CA ALA A 180 10.27 15.72 13.07
C ALA A 180 10.34 15.93 11.56
N GLY A 181 10.10 14.89 10.74
CA GLY A 181 10.18 14.98 9.28
C GLY A 181 11.58 14.70 8.72
N LYS A 182 12.52 14.25 9.57
CA LYS A 182 13.88 13.92 9.14
C LYS A 182 13.94 12.46 8.63
N ILE A 183 14.62 12.23 7.50
CA ILE A 183 14.94 10.89 7.02
C ILE A 183 16.01 10.31 7.96
N VAL A 184 15.65 9.20 8.63
CA VAL A 184 16.52 8.48 9.57
C VAL A 184 17.08 7.18 8.99
N TRP A 185 16.48 6.69 7.91
CA TRP A 185 16.97 5.56 7.14
C TRP A 185 16.47 5.68 5.70
N GLN A 186 17.26 5.19 4.76
CA GLN A 186 16.85 5.06 3.36
C GLN A 186 17.52 3.85 2.71
N LEU A 187 16.90 3.34 1.66
CA LEU A 187 17.45 2.32 0.77
C LEU A 187 17.26 2.76 -0.68
N THR A 188 18.30 2.67 -1.46
CA THR A 188 18.31 2.88 -2.91
C THR A 188 19.08 1.75 -3.59
N ASN A 189 19.08 1.70 -4.92
CA ASN A 189 19.88 0.72 -5.67
C ASN A 189 21.40 0.88 -5.48
N GLU A 190 21.85 2.08 -5.07
CA GLU A 190 23.27 2.35 -4.76
C GLU A 190 23.74 1.64 -3.48
N ASP A 191 22.81 1.29 -2.59
CA ASP A 191 23.06 0.56 -1.36
C ASP A 191 23.12 -0.98 -1.57
N LEU A 192 22.71 -1.46 -2.75
CA LEU A 192 22.55 -2.87 -3.05
C LEU A 192 23.68 -3.42 -3.91
N PRO A 193 23.97 -4.74 -3.88
CA PRO A 193 25.04 -5.35 -4.70
C PRO A 193 24.80 -5.18 -6.22
N SER A 194 23.57 -5.02 -6.62
CA SER A 194 23.11 -4.70 -7.98
C SER A 194 21.77 -3.97 -7.92
N PRO A 195 21.32 -3.29 -8.97
CA PRO A 195 19.98 -2.72 -9.02
C PRO A 195 18.92 -3.82 -8.90
N LEU A 196 18.22 -3.88 -7.77
CA LEU A 196 17.17 -4.86 -7.47
C LEU A 196 15.80 -4.21 -7.34
N ILE A 197 15.73 -2.88 -7.21
CA ILE A 197 14.49 -2.12 -7.06
C ILE A 197 14.18 -1.43 -8.38
N ASP A 198 13.05 -1.83 -8.97
CA ASP A 198 12.43 -1.16 -10.10
C ASP A 198 10.96 -0.92 -9.74
N ASP A 199 10.64 0.30 -9.30
CA ASP A 199 9.40 0.71 -8.67
C ASP A 199 9.13 0.08 -7.29
N ALA A 200 9.58 0.77 -6.22
CA ALA A 200 9.29 0.41 -4.83
C ALA A 200 7.84 0.75 -4.46
N CYS A 201 6.87 -0.05 -4.90
CA CYS A 201 5.45 0.17 -4.61
C CYS A 201 5.07 -0.26 -3.19
N GLY A 202 5.11 -1.56 -2.91
CA GLY A 202 4.74 -2.13 -1.62
C GLY A 202 5.94 -2.25 -0.68
N VAL A 203 5.72 -1.94 0.60
CA VAL A 203 6.71 -2.16 1.67
C VAL A 203 6.03 -2.78 2.89
N GLN A 204 6.75 -3.63 3.61
CA GLN A 204 6.31 -4.17 4.89
C GLN A 204 7.50 -4.24 5.86
N ARG A 205 7.34 -3.69 7.07
CA ARG A 205 8.31 -3.87 8.16
C ARG A 205 7.99 -5.15 8.92
N LEU A 206 8.95 -6.05 9.02
CA LEU A 206 8.83 -7.30 9.78
C LEU A 206 9.17 -7.10 11.27
N PRO A 207 8.69 -7.99 12.16
CA PRO A 207 8.99 -7.91 13.61
C PRO A 207 10.50 -7.98 13.95
N ASN A 208 11.32 -8.61 13.09
CA ASN A 208 12.76 -8.69 13.25
C ASN A 208 13.51 -7.41 12.84
N GLY A 209 12.78 -6.37 12.39
CA GLY A 209 13.33 -5.11 11.92
C GLY A 209 13.69 -5.08 10.43
N ASN A 210 13.61 -6.21 9.73
CA ASN A 210 13.85 -6.25 8.29
C ASN A 210 12.70 -5.59 7.52
N THR A 211 12.97 -5.14 6.30
CA THR A 211 11.99 -4.57 5.39
C THR A 211 11.85 -5.44 4.16
N VAL A 212 10.62 -5.82 3.82
CA VAL A 212 10.31 -6.43 2.52
C VAL A 212 9.80 -5.35 1.58
N ILE A 213 10.22 -5.40 0.32
CA ILE A 213 9.98 -4.36 -0.69
C ILE A 213 9.58 -5.05 -1.98
N THR A 214 8.61 -4.49 -2.71
CA THR A 214 8.32 -4.88 -4.09
C THR A 214 9.27 -4.19 -5.07
N SER A 215 9.51 -4.86 -6.19
CA SER A 215 10.11 -4.32 -7.40
C SER A 215 9.09 -4.53 -8.52
N TYR A 216 8.18 -3.55 -8.70
CA TYR A 216 6.97 -3.73 -9.50
C TYR A 216 7.23 -3.93 -10.99
N HIS A 217 8.15 -3.15 -11.58
CA HIS A 217 8.52 -3.25 -12.99
C HIS A 217 9.62 -4.29 -13.27
N ALA A 218 9.97 -5.11 -12.27
CA ALA A 218 10.94 -6.18 -12.50
C ALA A 218 10.53 -7.08 -13.67
N ALA A 219 11.47 -7.36 -14.56
CA ALA A 219 11.23 -8.23 -15.70
C ALA A 219 10.90 -9.67 -15.25
N PRO A 220 10.16 -10.46 -16.04
CA PRO A 220 9.94 -11.87 -15.75
C PRO A 220 11.27 -12.61 -15.44
N GLY A 221 11.31 -13.33 -14.34
CA GLY A 221 12.52 -14.01 -13.85
C GLY A 221 13.49 -13.15 -13.04
N ALA A 222 13.29 -11.81 -12.99
CA ALA A 222 14.03 -10.94 -12.11
C ALA A 222 13.45 -10.93 -10.67
N VAL A 223 14.08 -10.20 -9.76
CA VAL A 223 13.63 -10.09 -8.35
C VAL A 223 12.41 -9.18 -8.26
N HIS A 224 11.26 -9.74 -7.84
CA HIS A 224 9.99 -9.02 -7.64
C HIS A 224 9.75 -8.63 -6.17
N LEU A 225 10.33 -9.40 -5.24
CA LEU A 225 10.34 -9.08 -3.81
C LEU A 225 11.74 -9.28 -3.27
N LEU A 226 12.17 -8.39 -2.40
CA LEU A 226 13.41 -8.52 -1.65
C LEU A 226 13.19 -8.20 -0.17
N GLU A 227 13.87 -8.94 0.71
CA GLU A 227 13.96 -8.64 2.14
C GLU A 227 15.36 -8.11 2.44
N VAL A 228 15.42 -6.96 3.10
CA VAL A 228 16.68 -6.34 3.52
C VAL A 228 16.70 -6.13 5.03
N THR A 229 17.89 -6.27 5.63
CA THR A 229 18.12 -5.90 7.02
C THR A 229 18.14 -4.37 7.17
N HIS A 230 18.09 -3.87 8.42
CA HIS A 230 18.29 -2.43 8.67
C HIS A 230 19.66 -1.93 8.17
N ASP A 231 20.68 -2.79 8.19
CA ASP A 231 22.03 -2.52 7.64
C ASP A 231 22.09 -2.71 6.11
N LYS A 232 20.93 -2.76 5.43
CA LYS A 232 20.79 -2.81 3.97
C LYS A 232 21.35 -4.08 3.30
N ARG A 233 21.51 -5.18 4.03
CA ARG A 233 21.92 -6.46 3.45
C ARG A 233 20.69 -7.20 2.93
N VAL A 234 20.72 -7.65 1.68
CA VAL A 234 19.70 -8.52 1.11
C VAL A 234 19.83 -9.91 1.77
N VAL A 235 18.74 -10.38 2.38
CA VAL A 235 18.69 -11.67 3.08
C VAL A 235 17.73 -12.68 2.42
N TRP A 236 16.83 -12.20 1.59
CA TRP A 236 15.92 -13.04 0.83
C TRP A 236 15.42 -12.32 -0.43
N THR A 237 15.14 -13.10 -1.47
CA THR A 237 14.54 -12.61 -2.72
C THR A 237 13.52 -13.59 -3.27
N LEU A 238 12.53 -13.08 -4.00
CA LEU A 238 11.58 -13.85 -4.80
C LEU A 238 11.61 -13.36 -6.24
N ALA A 239 11.95 -14.25 -7.16
CA ALA A 239 11.83 -14.03 -8.59
C ALA A 239 10.57 -14.74 -9.12
N LEU A 240 9.76 -14.05 -9.92
CA LEU A 240 8.55 -14.59 -10.53
C LEU A 240 8.64 -14.51 -12.05
N GLN A 241 7.92 -15.39 -12.74
CA GLN A 241 7.76 -15.36 -14.20
C GLN A 241 6.57 -14.50 -14.65
N SER A 242 5.79 -13.97 -13.70
CA SER A 242 4.62 -13.12 -13.93
C SER A 242 4.97 -11.64 -13.85
N ALA A 243 4.06 -10.78 -14.27
CA ALA A 243 4.16 -9.32 -14.16
C ALA A 243 4.10 -8.83 -12.70
N GLY A 244 4.39 -7.57 -12.52
CA GLY A 244 4.65 -6.86 -11.29
C GLY A 244 3.73 -7.10 -10.10
N ILE A 245 4.28 -6.95 -8.90
CA ILE A 245 3.55 -7.00 -7.62
C ILE A 245 3.46 -5.58 -7.08
N HIS A 246 2.26 -4.99 -7.07
CA HIS A 246 2.05 -3.67 -6.44
C HIS A 246 2.15 -3.74 -4.93
N HIS A 247 1.48 -4.72 -4.33
CA HIS A 247 1.40 -4.86 -2.89
C HIS A 247 1.42 -6.33 -2.48
N PHE A 248 1.73 -6.61 -1.23
CA PHE A 248 1.83 -7.97 -0.69
C PHE A 248 1.57 -7.98 0.82
N GLN A 249 1.44 -9.16 1.38
CA GLN A 249 1.38 -9.40 2.82
C GLN A 249 2.24 -10.60 3.17
N VAL A 250 3.28 -10.40 3.96
CA VAL A 250 4.02 -11.49 4.57
C VAL A 250 3.22 -12.02 5.75
N LEU A 251 2.85 -13.29 5.70
CA LEU A 251 2.03 -13.96 6.72
C LEU A 251 2.88 -14.75 7.71
N THR A 252 3.99 -15.33 7.21
CA THR A 252 4.88 -16.17 8.02
C THR A 252 6.34 -15.88 7.69
N THR A 253 7.22 -16.07 8.66
CA THR A 253 8.67 -16.12 8.44
C THR A 253 9.21 -17.39 9.04
N ASN A 254 10.04 -18.15 8.29
CA ASN A 254 10.59 -19.45 8.73
C ASN A 254 9.52 -20.40 9.25
N GLY A 255 8.33 -20.44 8.60
CA GLY A 255 7.22 -21.32 8.99
C GLY A 255 6.44 -20.88 10.24
N ARG A 256 6.74 -19.70 10.81
CA ARG A 256 6.02 -19.15 11.97
C ARG A 256 5.18 -17.95 11.54
N ALA A 257 3.91 -17.93 11.97
CA ALA A 257 3.02 -16.80 11.74
C ALA A 257 3.58 -15.52 12.38
N LEU A 258 3.45 -14.40 11.67
CA LEU A 258 3.79 -13.09 12.21
C LEU A 258 2.76 -12.68 13.25
N ALA A 259 3.24 -12.16 14.39
CA ALA A 259 2.39 -11.70 15.48
C ALA A 259 1.87 -10.28 15.21
N GLY A 260 0.56 -10.07 15.45
CA GLY A 260 -0.10 -8.79 15.33
C GLY A 260 -0.43 -8.36 13.89
N PRO A 261 -1.06 -7.19 13.72
CA PRO A 261 -1.41 -6.68 12.41
C PRO A 261 -0.13 -6.38 11.60
N PRO A 262 -0.14 -6.69 10.30
CA PRO A 262 1.02 -6.40 9.45
C PRO A 262 1.22 -4.87 9.32
N LEU A 263 2.46 -4.43 9.42
CA LEU A 263 2.87 -3.07 9.11
C LEU A 263 3.20 -2.99 7.61
N ARG A 264 2.20 -2.76 6.80
CA ARG A 264 2.27 -2.77 5.33
C ARG A 264 1.38 -1.71 4.69
#